data_ede2942a001cde6284d6824d94dba08c
#
_entry.id   ede2942a001cde6284d6824d94dba08c
#
_cell.length_a   1.000
_cell.length_b   1.000
_cell.length_c   1.000
_cell.angle_alpha   90.00
_cell.angle_beta   90.00
_cell.angle_gamma   90.00
#
_symmetry.space_group_name_H-M   'P 1'
#
loop_
_entity.id
_entity.type
_entity.pdbx_description
1 polymer ?
#
loop_
_entity_poly.entity_id
_entity_poly.type
_entity_poly.pdbx_seq_one_letter_code
_entity_poly.pdbx_strand_id
1 'polypeptide(L)'
;ARQDELKRRHAELQQTYARLAGTQEQLLQSEKMASIGQLAAGIAHEINNPIGYVHSNLTSLREYARGLLELIAAYDEALQSTDPAAARAAIDAQRQRIDYDFVSSDLPQLLSESREGIERVRKIVQDLKDFSHVGRDDAWRKADLHKGLESTLNIVWNDLKYKAKVVKEYGELPLVECLPSELNQVFMNLLLNA
;
A
#
# COMPACT_ATOMS: atom_id res chain seq x y z
N ALA A 1 1.85 60.36 -16.41
CA ALA A 1 3.25 59.92 -16.44
C ALA A 1 3.64 59.08 -15.19
N ARG A 2 3.70 59.67 -13.97
CA ARG A 2 4.15 58.95 -12.76
C ARG A 2 3.17 57.82 -12.32
N GLN A 3 1.88 58.02 -12.48
CA GLN A 3 0.84 57.08 -12.14
C GLN A 3 0.81 55.89 -13.13
N ASP A 4 1.09 56.11 -14.39
CA ASP A 4 1.13 55.09 -15.43
C ASP A 4 2.38 54.21 -15.27
N GLU A 5 3.50 54.81 -14.89
CA GLU A 5 4.74 54.07 -14.58
C GLU A 5 4.56 53.18 -13.34
N LEU A 6 3.85 53.68 -12.30
CA LEU A 6 3.56 52.89 -11.10
C LEU A 6 2.66 51.66 -11.41
N LYS A 7 1.63 51.84 -12.23
CA LYS A 7 0.76 50.78 -12.69
C LYS A 7 1.52 49.74 -13.49
N ARG A 8 2.41 50.17 -14.37
CA ARG A 8 3.26 49.29 -15.17
C ARG A 8 4.19 48.45 -14.28
N ARG A 9 4.89 49.07 -13.34
CA ARG A 9 5.78 48.38 -12.40
C ARG A 9 5.00 47.43 -11.51
N HIS A 10 3.79 47.76 -11.09
CA HIS A 10 2.93 46.89 -10.30
C HIS A 10 2.54 45.64 -11.11
N ALA A 11 2.15 45.81 -12.38
CA ALA A 11 1.82 44.69 -13.25
C ALA A 11 3.04 43.78 -13.54
N GLU A 12 4.22 44.35 -13.79
CA GLU A 12 5.46 43.64 -13.98
C GLU A 12 5.85 42.82 -12.71
N LEU A 13 5.65 43.45 -11.53
CA LEU A 13 5.92 42.79 -10.26
C LEU A 13 4.95 41.62 -10.03
N GLN A 14 3.64 41.82 -10.26
CA GLN A 14 2.65 40.75 -10.16
C GLN A 14 2.97 39.55 -11.10
N GLN A 15 3.36 39.85 -12.35
CA GLN A 15 3.75 38.81 -13.30
C GLN A 15 4.99 38.08 -12.85
N THR A 16 5.98 38.77 -12.29
CA THR A 16 7.20 38.18 -11.76
C THR A 16 6.92 37.29 -10.56
N TYR A 17 6.06 37.74 -9.63
CA TYR A 17 5.62 36.92 -8.50
C TYR A 17 4.89 35.66 -8.95
N ALA A 18 3.96 35.77 -9.91
CA ALA A 18 3.24 34.62 -10.43
C ALA A 18 4.20 33.60 -11.09
N ARG A 19 5.19 34.09 -11.84
CA ARG A 19 6.22 33.25 -12.46
C ARG A 19 7.11 32.59 -11.40
N LEU A 20 7.52 33.34 -10.38
CA LEU A 20 8.35 32.81 -9.29
C LEU A 20 7.59 31.70 -8.53
N ALA A 21 6.34 31.94 -8.18
CA ALA A 21 5.48 30.95 -7.51
C ALA A 21 5.36 29.66 -8.34
N GLY A 22 5.07 29.77 -9.65
CA GLY A 22 5.01 28.61 -10.54
C GLY A 22 6.33 27.84 -10.66
N THR A 23 7.47 28.57 -10.70
CA THR A 23 8.80 27.93 -10.75
C THR A 23 9.11 27.21 -9.43
N GLN A 24 8.74 27.82 -8.29
CA GLN A 24 8.93 27.22 -6.98
C GLN A 24 8.10 25.94 -6.81
N GLU A 25 6.87 25.93 -7.28
CA GLU A 25 6.01 24.74 -7.30
C GLU A 25 6.63 23.62 -8.15
N GLN A 26 7.13 23.95 -9.34
CA GLN A 26 7.84 22.97 -10.20
C GLN A 26 9.09 22.40 -9.55
N LEU A 27 9.87 23.23 -8.85
CA LEU A 27 11.07 22.77 -8.12
C LEU A 27 10.69 21.81 -6.99
N LEU A 28 9.68 22.15 -6.17
CA LEU A 28 9.19 21.29 -5.11
C LEU A 28 8.67 19.95 -5.65
N GLN A 29 7.96 19.99 -6.76
CA GLN A 29 7.51 18.76 -7.43
C GLN A 29 8.68 17.91 -7.93
N SER A 30 9.67 18.52 -8.53
CA SER A 30 10.87 17.82 -9.00
C SER A 30 11.65 17.20 -7.85
N GLU A 31 11.78 17.89 -6.72
CA GLU A 31 12.44 17.39 -5.52
C GLU A 31 11.67 16.20 -4.91
N LYS A 32 10.33 16.28 -4.83
CA LYS A 32 9.49 15.16 -4.41
C LYS A 32 9.66 13.93 -5.32
N MET A 33 9.67 14.15 -6.64
CA MET A 33 9.89 13.07 -7.60
C MET A 33 11.29 12.46 -7.50
N ALA A 34 12.31 13.27 -7.24
CA ALA A 34 13.66 12.78 -7.01
C ALA A 34 13.73 11.92 -5.73
N SER A 35 13.07 12.35 -4.65
CA SER A 35 12.98 11.58 -3.39
C SER A 35 12.26 10.25 -3.60
N ILE A 36 11.13 10.24 -4.32
CA ILE A 36 10.43 9.00 -4.70
C ILE A 36 11.35 8.12 -5.56
N GLY A 37 12.09 8.71 -6.51
CA GLY A 37 13.02 7.98 -7.38
C GLY A 37 14.12 7.26 -6.58
N GLN A 38 14.65 7.88 -5.54
CA GLN A 38 15.63 7.27 -4.64
C GLN A 38 15.05 6.09 -3.86
N LEU A 39 13.77 6.18 -3.46
CA LEU A 39 13.06 5.15 -2.70
C LEU A 39 12.38 4.09 -3.59
N ALA A 40 12.36 4.29 -4.91
CA ALA A 40 11.59 3.46 -5.84
C ALA A 40 11.96 1.96 -5.74
N ALA A 41 13.25 1.65 -5.57
CA ALA A 41 13.69 0.25 -5.41
C ALA A 41 13.15 -0.38 -4.13
N GLY A 42 13.15 0.36 -3.01
CA GLY A 42 12.60 -0.07 -1.73
C GLY A 42 11.09 -0.27 -1.81
N ILE A 43 10.37 0.68 -2.39
CA ILE A 43 8.91 0.61 -2.58
C ILE A 43 8.54 -0.58 -3.48
N ALA A 44 9.25 -0.76 -4.59
CA ALA A 44 9.03 -1.90 -5.48
C ALA A 44 9.22 -3.23 -4.75
N HIS A 45 10.23 -3.33 -3.91
CA HIS A 45 10.47 -4.52 -3.09
C HIS A 45 9.34 -4.76 -2.08
N GLU A 46 8.85 -3.70 -1.43
CA GLU A 46 7.73 -3.80 -0.47
C GLU A 46 6.40 -4.16 -1.11
N ILE A 47 6.16 -3.76 -2.35
CA ILE A 47 5.00 -4.16 -3.14
C ILE A 47 5.15 -5.60 -3.63
N ASN A 48 6.33 -5.99 -4.13
CA ASN A 48 6.56 -7.32 -4.69
C ASN A 48 6.49 -8.43 -3.64
N ASN A 49 6.87 -8.16 -2.39
CA ASN A 49 6.80 -9.14 -1.31
C ASN A 49 5.36 -9.65 -1.08
N PRO A 50 4.36 -8.80 -0.76
CA PRO A 50 2.98 -9.25 -0.59
C PRO A 50 2.40 -9.84 -1.87
N ILE A 51 2.73 -9.32 -3.06
CA ILE A 51 2.30 -9.91 -4.33
C ILE A 51 2.84 -11.33 -4.48
N GLY A 52 4.10 -11.58 -4.08
CA GLY A 52 4.74 -12.88 -4.17
C GLY A 52 4.00 -13.95 -3.36
N TYR A 53 3.72 -13.70 -2.08
CA TYR A 53 3.01 -14.69 -1.28
C TYR A 53 1.52 -14.79 -1.62
N VAL A 54 0.85 -13.71 -2.02
CA VAL A 54 -0.53 -13.77 -2.55
C VAL A 54 -0.59 -14.64 -3.79
N HIS A 55 0.37 -14.52 -4.71
CA HIS A 55 0.47 -15.36 -5.89
C HIS A 55 0.67 -16.84 -5.53
N SER A 56 1.56 -17.14 -4.56
CA SER A 56 1.77 -18.49 -4.05
C SER A 56 0.48 -19.06 -3.45
N ASN A 57 -0.18 -18.30 -2.58
CA ASN A 57 -1.42 -18.71 -1.94
C ASN A 57 -2.53 -18.98 -2.95
N LEU A 58 -2.68 -18.13 -3.98
CA LEU A 58 -3.64 -18.36 -5.07
C LEU A 58 -3.35 -19.64 -5.86
N THR A 59 -2.08 -20.04 -5.99
CA THR A 59 -1.70 -21.29 -6.63
C THR A 59 -2.15 -22.48 -5.78
N SER A 60 -1.88 -22.47 -4.48
CA SER A 60 -2.35 -23.48 -3.53
C SER A 60 -3.90 -23.55 -3.48
N LEU A 61 -4.56 -22.40 -3.43
CA LEU A 61 -6.04 -22.33 -3.46
C LEU A 61 -6.63 -22.96 -4.71
N ARG A 62 -6.00 -22.78 -5.87
CA ARG A 62 -6.43 -23.40 -7.12
C ARG A 62 -6.31 -24.93 -7.05
N GLU A 63 -5.24 -25.45 -6.45
CA GLU A 63 -5.05 -26.89 -6.27
C GLU A 63 -6.06 -27.47 -5.28
N TYR A 64 -6.30 -26.79 -4.16
CA TYR A 64 -7.33 -27.17 -3.19
C TYR A 64 -8.72 -27.19 -3.80
N ALA A 65 -9.09 -26.13 -4.54
CA ALA A 65 -10.37 -26.07 -5.23
C ALA A 65 -10.56 -27.23 -6.20
N ARG A 66 -9.54 -27.57 -6.98
CA ARG A 66 -9.59 -28.72 -7.89
C ARG A 66 -9.80 -30.03 -7.14
N GLY A 67 -9.02 -30.28 -6.09
CA GLY A 67 -9.16 -31.49 -5.26
C GLY A 67 -10.53 -31.60 -4.58
N LEU A 68 -11.08 -30.48 -4.10
CA LEU A 68 -12.42 -30.45 -3.49
C LEU A 68 -13.52 -30.73 -4.53
N LEU A 69 -13.40 -30.20 -5.76
CA LEU A 69 -14.34 -30.51 -6.86
C LEU A 69 -14.30 -31.99 -7.24
N GLU A 70 -13.12 -32.61 -7.27
CA GLU A 70 -12.97 -34.05 -7.52
C GLU A 70 -13.58 -34.87 -6.37
N LEU A 71 -13.46 -34.41 -5.12
CA LEU A 71 -14.11 -35.06 -3.97
C LEU A 71 -15.63 -34.96 -4.07
N ILE A 72 -16.18 -33.82 -4.47
CA ILE A 72 -17.60 -33.64 -4.70
C ILE A 72 -18.09 -34.59 -5.79
N ALA A 73 -17.37 -34.73 -6.90
CA ALA A 73 -17.71 -35.68 -7.96
C ALA A 73 -17.72 -37.13 -7.45
N ALA A 74 -16.75 -37.50 -6.60
CA ALA A 74 -16.74 -38.83 -5.98
C ALA A 74 -17.95 -39.07 -5.05
N TYR A 75 -18.43 -38.04 -4.34
CA TYR A 75 -19.69 -38.12 -3.57
C TYR A 75 -20.90 -38.30 -4.48
N ASP A 76 -20.98 -37.58 -5.59
CA ASP A 76 -22.10 -37.71 -6.53
C ASP A 76 -22.16 -39.11 -7.19
N GLU A 77 -20.99 -39.67 -7.52
CA GLU A 77 -20.91 -41.06 -8.02
C GLU A 77 -21.30 -42.08 -6.93
N ALA A 78 -20.87 -41.86 -5.69
CA ALA A 78 -21.20 -42.72 -4.56
C ALA A 78 -22.72 -42.76 -4.27
N LEU A 79 -23.43 -41.64 -4.45
CA LEU A 79 -24.89 -41.58 -4.29
C LEU A 79 -25.66 -42.41 -5.34
N GLN A 80 -25.02 -42.66 -6.50
CA GLN A 80 -25.61 -43.47 -7.56
C GLN A 80 -25.15 -44.97 -7.51
N SER A 81 -24.22 -45.30 -6.60
CA SER A 81 -23.67 -46.65 -6.46
C SER A 81 -24.66 -47.60 -5.78
N THR A 82 -24.72 -48.81 -6.29
CA THR A 82 -25.47 -49.90 -5.68
C THR A 82 -24.67 -50.67 -4.60
N ASP A 83 -23.37 -50.39 -4.47
CA ASP A 83 -22.46 -50.95 -3.47
C ASP A 83 -21.97 -49.84 -2.50
N PRO A 84 -22.60 -49.72 -1.32
CA PRO A 84 -22.24 -48.74 -0.32
C PRO A 84 -20.80 -48.87 0.22
N ALA A 85 -20.26 -50.08 0.26
CA ALA A 85 -18.92 -50.33 0.81
C ALA A 85 -17.85 -49.82 -0.19
N ALA A 86 -18.01 -50.13 -1.47
CA ALA A 86 -17.12 -49.65 -2.53
C ALA A 86 -17.22 -48.10 -2.67
N ALA A 87 -18.41 -47.56 -2.57
CA ALA A 87 -18.66 -46.10 -2.61
C ALA A 87 -17.91 -45.36 -1.46
N ARG A 88 -18.00 -45.91 -0.25
CA ARG A 88 -17.33 -45.33 0.90
C ARG A 88 -15.80 -45.39 0.76
N ALA A 89 -15.27 -46.52 0.30
CA ALA A 89 -13.84 -46.70 0.07
C ALA A 89 -13.29 -45.71 -0.98
N ALA A 90 -14.06 -45.44 -2.04
CA ALA A 90 -13.68 -44.45 -3.07
C ALA A 90 -13.63 -43.01 -2.48
N ILE A 91 -14.62 -42.62 -1.68
CA ILE A 91 -14.63 -41.32 -0.98
C ILE A 91 -13.44 -41.19 -0.03
N ASP A 92 -13.19 -42.21 0.79
CA ASP A 92 -12.09 -42.18 1.76
C ASP A 92 -10.71 -42.13 1.04
N ALA A 93 -10.55 -42.83 -0.05
CA ALA A 93 -9.35 -42.73 -0.90
C ALA A 93 -9.15 -41.32 -1.48
N GLN A 94 -10.22 -40.67 -1.96
CA GLN A 94 -10.16 -39.33 -2.49
C GLN A 94 -9.85 -38.31 -1.40
N ARG A 95 -10.44 -38.44 -0.19
CA ARG A 95 -10.13 -37.59 0.95
C ARG A 95 -8.66 -37.69 1.36
N GLN A 96 -8.13 -38.88 1.39
CA GLN A 96 -6.70 -39.10 1.68
C GLN A 96 -5.80 -38.52 0.59
N ARG A 97 -6.17 -38.67 -0.68
CA ARG A 97 -5.40 -38.14 -1.81
C ARG A 97 -5.20 -36.64 -1.75
N ILE A 98 -6.22 -35.90 -1.36
CA ILE A 98 -6.18 -34.43 -1.28
C ILE A 98 -5.71 -33.93 0.10
N ASP A 99 -5.47 -34.83 1.06
CA ASP A 99 -5.25 -34.47 2.48
C ASP A 99 -6.35 -33.51 3.00
N TYR A 100 -7.60 -33.99 2.95
CA TYR A 100 -8.78 -33.16 3.21
C TYR A 100 -8.71 -32.40 4.53
N ASP A 101 -8.21 -33.03 5.58
CA ASP A 101 -8.17 -32.43 6.91
C ASP A 101 -7.17 -31.27 6.96
N PHE A 102 -6.03 -31.40 6.29
CA PHE A 102 -5.07 -30.31 6.09
C PHE A 102 -5.70 -29.19 5.24
N VAL A 103 -6.23 -29.50 4.07
CA VAL A 103 -6.86 -28.52 3.16
C VAL A 103 -7.97 -27.75 3.88
N SER A 104 -8.81 -28.45 4.65
CA SER A 104 -9.92 -27.84 5.39
C SER A 104 -9.45 -26.84 6.46
N SER A 105 -8.31 -27.10 7.10
CA SER A 105 -7.73 -26.22 8.11
C SER A 105 -6.92 -25.06 7.51
N ASP A 106 -6.22 -25.29 6.39
CA ASP A 106 -5.29 -24.34 5.78
C ASP A 106 -6.00 -23.33 4.86
N LEU A 107 -7.07 -23.73 4.17
CA LEU A 107 -7.82 -22.89 3.25
C LEU A 107 -8.28 -21.54 3.83
N PRO A 108 -8.87 -21.47 5.05
CA PRO A 108 -9.23 -20.19 5.66
C PRO A 108 -8.02 -19.29 5.93
N GLN A 109 -6.89 -19.88 6.32
CA GLN A 109 -5.65 -19.15 6.60
C GLN A 109 -5.08 -18.56 5.32
N LEU A 110 -4.96 -19.34 4.24
CA LEU A 110 -4.48 -18.85 2.94
C LEU A 110 -5.33 -17.68 2.41
N LEU A 111 -6.65 -17.74 2.60
CA LEU A 111 -7.55 -16.66 2.22
C LEU A 111 -7.32 -15.39 3.07
N SER A 112 -7.11 -15.55 4.39
CA SER A 112 -6.83 -14.42 5.29
C SER A 112 -5.51 -13.76 4.94
N GLU A 113 -4.45 -14.53 4.78
CA GLU A 113 -3.12 -14.05 4.42
C GLU A 113 -3.12 -13.33 3.06
N SER A 114 -3.86 -13.88 2.08
CA SER A 114 -3.97 -13.26 0.76
C SER A 114 -4.68 -11.90 0.84
N ARG A 115 -5.75 -11.81 1.66
CA ARG A 115 -6.45 -10.54 1.89
C ARG A 115 -5.54 -9.51 2.57
N GLU A 116 -4.81 -9.92 3.59
CA GLU A 116 -3.86 -9.04 4.29
C GLU A 116 -2.77 -8.53 3.35
N GLY A 117 -2.27 -9.40 2.46
CA GLY A 117 -1.30 -9.00 1.43
C GLY A 117 -1.83 -7.93 0.48
N ILE A 118 -3.07 -8.10 0.00
CA ILE A 118 -3.72 -7.11 -0.86
C ILE A 118 -3.94 -5.78 -0.12
N GLU A 119 -4.40 -5.82 1.12
CA GLU A 119 -4.58 -4.60 1.94
C GLU A 119 -3.27 -3.88 2.18
N ARG A 120 -2.17 -4.62 2.38
CA ARG A 120 -0.84 -4.04 2.52
C ARG A 120 -0.40 -3.33 1.24
N VAL A 121 -0.57 -3.95 0.07
CA VAL A 121 -0.27 -3.29 -1.22
C VAL A 121 -1.10 -2.03 -1.39
N ARG A 122 -2.41 -2.10 -1.11
CA ARG A 122 -3.31 -0.95 -1.19
C ARG A 122 -2.84 0.21 -0.31
N LYS A 123 -2.41 -0.10 0.91
CA LYS A 123 -1.89 0.90 1.85
C LYS A 123 -0.62 1.56 1.32
N ILE A 124 0.35 0.78 0.82
CA ILE A 124 1.60 1.31 0.25
C ILE A 124 1.31 2.25 -0.92
N VAL A 125 0.40 1.84 -1.82
CA VAL A 125 0.00 2.67 -2.97
C VAL A 125 -0.70 3.95 -2.53
N GLN A 126 -1.57 3.88 -1.49
CA GLN A 126 -2.24 5.06 -0.95
C GLN A 126 -1.24 6.01 -0.28
N ASP A 127 -0.33 5.51 0.55
CA ASP A 127 0.71 6.30 1.21
C ASP A 127 1.59 7.01 0.17
N LEU A 128 1.96 6.31 -0.92
CA LEU A 128 2.72 6.89 -2.03
C LEU A 128 1.92 7.97 -2.78
N LYS A 129 0.63 7.73 -3.01
CA LYS A 129 -0.26 8.70 -3.64
C LYS A 129 -0.40 9.95 -2.79
N ASP A 130 -0.63 9.80 -1.49
CA ASP A 130 -0.77 10.93 -0.55
C ASP A 130 0.51 11.76 -0.48
N PHE A 131 1.68 11.10 -0.57
CA PHE A 131 2.96 11.78 -0.65
C PHE A 131 3.20 12.47 -2.01
N SER A 132 2.81 11.83 -3.13
CA SER A 132 3.02 12.35 -4.49
C SER A 132 2.07 13.48 -4.88
N HIS A 133 0.93 13.64 -4.19
CA HIS A 133 -0.06 14.67 -4.55
C HIS A 133 0.50 16.05 -4.30
N VAL A 134 0.71 16.78 -5.41
CA VAL A 134 1.10 18.19 -5.45
C VAL A 134 0.01 18.96 -6.20
N GLY A 135 -0.46 20.04 -5.63
CA GLY A 135 -0.94 21.17 -6.42
C GLY A 135 -2.44 21.32 -6.65
N ARG A 136 -3.35 20.44 -6.17
CA ARG A 136 -4.79 20.72 -6.26
C ARG A 136 -5.53 20.79 -4.90
N ASP A 137 -4.89 20.31 -3.84
CA ASP A 137 -5.45 20.27 -2.48
C ASP A 137 -4.48 20.84 -1.41
N ASP A 138 -3.49 21.65 -1.80
CA ASP A 138 -2.61 22.36 -0.85
C ASP A 138 -3.35 23.53 -0.15
N ALA A 139 -4.54 23.23 0.35
CA ALA A 139 -5.24 24.10 1.27
C ALA A 139 -4.87 23.76 2.72
N TRP A 140 -4.74 24.78 3.51
CA TRP A 140 -4.65 24.64 4.95
C TRP A 140 -5.84 23.82 5.45
N ARG A 141 -5.57 22.71 6.11
CA ARG A 141 -6.61 21.84 6.66
C ARG A 141 -6.18 21.25 8.00
N LYS A 142 -7.16 20.90 8.79
CA LYS A 142 -6.93 20.16 10.04
C LYS A 142 -6.49 18.74 9.73
N ALA A 143 -5.30 18.37 10.15
CA ALA A 143 -4.72 17.06 9.92
C ALA A 143 -4.18 16.43 11.21
N ASP A 144 -4.17 15.12 11.24
CA ASP A 144 -3.55 14.30 12.28
C ASP A 144 -2.07 14.10 11.90
N LEU A 145 -1.18 14.71 12.66
CA LEU A 145 0.26 14.66 12.40
C LEU A 145 0.84 13.25 12.60
N HIS A 146 0.27 12.46 13.53
CA HIS A 146 0.72 11.07 13.72
C HIS A 146 0.46 10.22 12.47
N LYS A 147 -0.70 10.40 11.82
CA LYS A 147 -0.98 9.71 10.55
C LYS A 147 0.01 10.09 9.45
N GLY A 148 0.35 11.38 9.36
CA GLY A 148 1.36 11.86 8.40
C GLY A 148 2.74 11.24 8.66
N LEU A 149 3.16 11.20 9.91
CA LEU A 149 4.42 10.60 10.31
C LEU A 149 4.45 9.09 10.07
N GLU A 150 3.36 8.37 10.41
CA GLU A 150 3.24 6.93 10.15
C GLU A 150 3.28 6.60 8.65
N SER A 151 2.55 7.37 7.83
CA SER A 151 2.57 7.21 6.37
C SER A 151 3.98 7.40 5.80
N THR A 152 4.67 8.46 6.24
CA THR A 152 6.05 8.74 5.83
C THR A 152 7.01 7.64 6.29
N LEU A 153 6.88 7.19 7.53
CA LEU A 153 7.71 6.11 8.08
C LEU A 153 7.53 4.80 7.30
N ASN A 154 6.30 4.48 6.89
CA ASN A 154 6.04 3.31 6.06
C ASN A 154 6.80 3.38 4.72
N ILE A 155 6.85 4.56 4.08
CA ILE A 155 7.56 4.75 2.81
C ILE A 155 9.08 4.54 2.95
N VAL A 156 9.66 5.07 4.03
CA VAL A 156 11.13 5.02 4.26
C VAL A 156 11.57 3.79 5.06
N TRP A 157 10.65 2.91 5.43
CA TRP A 157 10.92 1.79 6.33
C TRP A 157 12.06 0.89 5.87
N ASN A 158 12.14 0.61 4.56
CA ASN A 158 13.21 -0.23 4.02
C ASN A 158 14.61 0.35 4.20
N ASP A 159 14.71 1.67 4.14
CA ASP A 159 15.99 2.35 4.36
C ASP A 159 16.36 2.41 5.85
N LEU A 160 15.36 2.43 6.74
CA LEU A 160 15.56 2.56 8.19
C LEU A 160 15.75 1.22 8.91
N LYS A 161 14.99 0.18 8.56
CA LYS A 161 14.90 -1.08 9.33
C LYS A 161 16.23 -1.79 9.59
N TYR A 162 17.24 -1.57 8.75
CA TYR A 162 18.59 -2.14 8.90
C TYR A 162 19.61 -1.16 9.48
N LYS A 163 19.25 0.13 9.57
CA LYS A 163 20.17 1.18 10.02
C LYS A 163 19.84 1.68 11.42
N ALA A 164 18.56 1.68 11.79
CA ALA A 164 18.10 2.27 13.04
C ALA A 164 16.98 1.46 13.69
N LYS A 165 16.87 1.58 15.01
CA LYS A 165 15.73 1.10 15.78
C LYS A 165 14.74 2.25 15.94
N VAL A 166 13.56 2.12 15.33
CA VAL A 166 12.50 3.11 15.48
C VAL A 166 11.71 2.83 16.76
N VAL A 167 11.66 3.82 17.66
CA VAL A 167 10.82 3.81 18.87
C VAL A 167 9.78 4.91 18.71
N LYS A 168 8.51 4.57 18.95
CA LYS A 168 7.38 5.49 18.77
C LYS A 168 6.82 5.83 20.15
N GLU A 169 6.93 7.09 20.54
CA GLU A 169 6.41 7.62 21.80
C GLU A 169 5.49 8.80 21.48
N TYR A 170 4.25 8.48 21.11
CA TYR A 170 3.26 9.48 20.73
C TYR A 170 2.46 9.95 21.95
N GLY A 171 2.38 11.27 22.11
CA GLY A 171 1.44 11.91 23.03
C GLY A 171 0.08 12.14 22.37
N GLU A 172 -0.85 12.70 23.12
CA GLU A 172 -2.14 13.14 22.56
C GLU A 172 -1.95 14.49 21.86
N LEU A 173 -2.25 14.54 20.57
CA LEU A 173 -2.22 15.75 19.76
C LEU A 173 -3.61 16.01 19.17
N PRO A 174 -4.13 17.24 19.28
CA PRO A 174 -5.32 17.65 18.53
C PRO A 174 -5.00 17.70 17.04
N LEU A 175 -6.05 17.76 16.19
CA LEU A 175 -5.86 18.05 14.79
C LEU A 175 -5.22 19.42 14.60
N VAL A 176 -4.14 19.49 13.84
CA VAL A 176 -3.36 20.70 13.57
C VAL A 176 -3.72 21.26 12.20
N GLU A 177 -3.97 22.55 12.11
CA GLU A 177 -4.17 23.22 10.82
C GLU A 177 -2.82 23.41 10.13
N CYS A 178 -2.63 22.73 9.00
CA CYS A 178 -1.35 22.67 8.31
C CYS A 178 -1.53 22.34 6.82
N LEU A 179 -0.44 22.30 6.09
CA LEU A 179 -0.29 21.73 4.75
C LEU A 179 0.30 20.31 4.90
N PRO A 180 -0.53 19.26 4.91
CA PRO A 180 -0.08 17.91 5.28
C PRO A 180 1.01 17.35 4.35
N SER A 181 0.92 17.66 3.05
CA SER A 181 1.91 17.21 2.05
C SER A 181 3.29 17.80 2.30
N GLU A 182 3.38 19.07 2.69
CA GLU A 182 4.65 19.71 3.02
C GLU A 182 5.25 19.18 4.33
N LEU A 183 4.41 18.94 5.35
CA LEU A 183 4.87 18.35 6.59
C LEU A 183 5.37 16.91 6.39
N ASN A 184 4.69 16.12 5.57
CA ASN A 184 5.15 14.78 5.24
C ASN A 184 6.51 14.79 4.54
N GLN A 185 6.78 15.80 3.71
CA GLN A 185 8.10 16.00 3.10
C GLN A 185 9.17 16.36 4.13
N VAL A 186 8.84 17.21 5.10
CA VAL A 186 9.75 17.52 6.22
C VAL A 186 10.05 16.25 7.00
N PHE A 187 9.04 15.45 7.35
CA PHE A 187 9.23 14.18 8.06
C PHE A 187 10.12 13.23 7.27
N MET A 188 9.90 13.11 5.96
CA MET A 188 10.72 12.27 5.10
C MET A 188 12.18 12.72 5.10
N ASN A 189 12.43 14.00 4.90
CA ASN A 189 13.78 14.54 4.86
C ASN A 189 14.50 14.32 6.22
N LEU A 190 13.81 14.51 7.34
CA LEU A 190 14.38 14.26 8.65
C LEU A 190 14.69 12.78 8.87
N LEU A 191 13.78 11.88 8.51
CA LEU A 191 13.94 10.43 8.68
C LEU A 191 15.06 9.86 7.80
N LEU A 192 15.26 10.39 6.59
CA LEU A 192 16.33 9.96 5.69
C LEU A 192 17.70 10.49 6.07
N ASN A 193 17.74 11.62 6.78
CA ASN A 193 18.99 12.27 7.20
C ASN A 193 19.45 11.84 8.60
N ALA A 194 18.63 11.15 9.37
CA ALA A 194 18.95 10.66 10.69
C ALA A 194 19.75 9.36 10.64
#